data_df13c1b08524c0d5918e4727f7c5832e
#
_entry.id   df13c1b08524c0d5918e4727f7c5832e
#
_cell.length_a   1.000
_cell.length_b   1.000
_cell.length_c   1.000
_cell.angle_alpha   90.00
_cell.angle_beta   90.00
_cell.angle_gamma   90.00
#
_symmetry.space_group_name_H-M   'P 1'
#
loop_
_entity.id
_entity.type
_entity.pdbx_description
1 polymer ?
#
loop_
_entity_poly.entity_id
_entity_poly.type
_entity_poly.pdbx_seq_one_letter_code
_entity_poly.pdbx_strand_id
1 'polypeptide(L)'
;MKILQVCDKKISGVEYHRLLIPHGKINESEEVEITTAHIIDHLPDSFFHQFDLIVSSSVVSKMGFQEILWKQLKRIGIPVIIDRDDTWVLPHNHPLKKDWVSKKTAQQITYNLQQANAVMVTTEHLANMVSPLNKNVYVIPNAIDFSQDQFKPDLKVKRMKTGHIQIGWSGSVTHHHDLVLLAESFLQLKSDPDTQNKYRLILSGFIEGDAMWKEYENIFTSGYRISQEQYCRINGMDAFTYASAYDMFDIGLIPLKDTPFNRCKSELKMLEMGAKKVSVIVSDEYPYTNIAKNKKNCLAANKKEWFKQIKKLITLPELRSELSENLYNEVKENHNIEKVNELRLELYKEVINASNKV
;
A
#
# COMPACT_ATOMS: atom_id res chain seq x y z
N MET A 1 22.94 16.43 -5.32
CA MET A 1 21.68 16.43 -6.07
C MET A 1 20.61 17.03 -5.18
N LYS A 2 19.88 18.05 -5.69
CA LYS A 2 18.81 18.72 -4.93
C LYS A 2 17.44 18.38 -5.50
N ILE A 3 16.57 17.81 -4.70
CA ILE A 3 15.26 17.31 -5.13
C ILE A 3 14.16 18.08 -4.42
N LEU A 4 13.20 18.60 -5.19
CA LEU A 4 11.95 19.12 -4.65
C LEU A 4 10.91 18.00 -4.60
N GLN A 5 10.57 17.53 -3.39
CA GLN A 5 9.46 16.62 -3.15
C GLN A 5 8.16 17.41 -3.03
N VAL A 6 7.15 17.07 -3.82
CA VAL A 6 5.83 17.71 -3.74
C VAL A 6 4.77 16.69 -3.31
N CYS A 7 4.15 16.91 -2.16
CA CYS A 7 3.13 16.02 -1.59
C CYS A 7 2.02 16.81 -0.87
N ASP A 8 0.90 16.16 -0.55
CA ASP A 8 -0.20 16.80 0.19
C ASP A 8 0.24 17.11 1.64
N LYS A 9 -0.36 18.15 2.23
CA LYS A 9 -0.19 18.44 3.68
C LYS A 9 -0.74 17.32 4.56
N LYS A 10 -1.84 16.71 4.14
CA LYS A 10 -2.41 15.55 4.81
C LYS A 10 -1.79 14.30 4.23
N ILE A 11 -0.77 13.80 4.94
CA ILE A 11 -0.05 12.61 4.51
C ILE A 11 -0.99 11.41 4.48
N SER A 12 -1.13 10.82 3.31
CA SER A 12 -1.81 9.53 3.11
C SER A 12 -0.79 8.39 3.13
N GLY A 13 -1.28 7.15 3.09
CA GLY A 13 -0.40 5.99 2.93
C GLY A 13 0.44 6.05 1.65
N VAL A 14 -0.10 6.67 0.59
CA VAL A 14 0.61 6.85 -0.69
C VAL A 14 1.84 7.75 -0.50
N GLU A 15 1.64 8.98 -0.02
CA GLU A 15 2.75 9.91 0.21
C GLU A 15 3.77 9.31 1.19
N TYR A 16 3.29 8.60 2.22
CA TYR A 16 4.17 8.00 3.22
C TYR A 16 5.10 6.95 2.61
N HIS A 17 4.54 5.96 1.90
CA HIS A 17 5.33 4.85 1.34
C HIS A 17 6.09 5.22 0.07
N ARG A 18 5.56 6.14 -0.74
CA ARG A 18 6.13 6.46 -2.04
C ARG A 18 7.11 7.63 -2.02
N LEU A 19 6.93 8.56 -1.09
CA LEU A 19 7.76 9.76 -1.00
C LEU A 19 8.47 9.90 0.34
N LEU A 20 7.75 9.96 1.46
CA LEU A 20 8.34 10.33 2.74
C LEU A 20 9.38 9.33 3.25
N ILE A 21 9.02 8.04 3.30
CA ILE A 21 9.98 7.01 3.74
C ILE A 21 11.18 6.93 2.80
N PRO A 22 10.99 6.75 1.46
CA PRO A 22 12.12 6.65 0.56
C PRO A 22 13.03 7.87 0.60
N HIS A 23 12.45 9.06 0.53
CA HIS A 23 13.22 10.30 0.50
C HIS A 23 13.83 10.62 1.86
N GLY A 24 13.16 10.31 2.97
CA GLY A 24 13.76 10.42 4.30
C GLY A 24 15.04 9.59 4.40
N LYS A 25 15.01 8.35 3.89
CA LYS A 25 16.17 7.46 3.88
C LYS A 25 17.28 7.94 2.93
N ILE A 26 16.93 8.45 1.75
CA ILE A 26 17.89 9.02 0.79
C ILE A 26 18.57 10.27 1.39
N ASN A 27 17.81 11.09 2.07
CA ASN A 27 18.32 12.35 2.65
C ASN A 27 19.27 12.14 3.86
N GLU A 28 19.41 10.91 4.36
CA GLU A 28 20.45 10.55 5.35
C GLU A 28 21.86 10.60 4.72
N SER A 29 21.97 10.57 3.39
CA SER A 29 23.25 10.70 2.68
C SER A 29 23.59 12.17 2.42
N GLU A 30 24.87 12.52 2.47
CA GLU A 30 25.35 13.88 2.16
C GLU A 30 25.27 14.23 0.65
N GLU A 31 25.01 13.23 -0.20
CA GLU A 31 25.01 13.41 -1.66
C GLU A 31 23.69 13.99 -2.20
N VAL A 32 22.59 13.86 -1.44
CA VAL A 32 21.25 14.25 -1.87
C VAL A 32 20.58 15.10 -0.82
N GLU A 33 20.10 16.26 -1.23
CA GLU A 33 19.30 17.17 -0.41
C GLU A 33 17.84 17.15 -0.89
N ILE A 34 16.91 16.86 -0.01
CA ILE A 34 15.48 16.80 -0.33
C ILE A 34 14.71 17.86 0.43
N THR A 35 14.08 18.75 -0.31
CA THR A 35 13.17 19.77 0.21
C THR A 35 11.73 19.38 -0.07
N THR A 36 10.86 19.44 0.95
CA THR A 36 9.43 19.13 0.80
C THR A 36 8.61 20.41 0.65
N ALA A 37 7.76 20.44 -0.38
CA ALA A 37 6.74 21.47 -0.56
C ALA A 37 5.35 20.86 -0.68
N HIS A 38 4.33 21.66 -0.32
CA HIS A 38 2.93 21.22 -0.38
C HIS A 38 2.11 21.99 -1.43
N ILE A 39 2.54 23.20 -1.77
CA ILE A 39 1.94 24.07 -2.77
C ILE A 39 3.07 24.72 -3.53
N ILE A 40 3.08 24.56 -4.83
CA ILE A 40 4.12 25.12 -5.71
C ILE A 40 3.53 26.05 -6.78
N ASP A 41 2.22 26.20 -6.82
CA ASP A 41 1.54 27.13 -7.72
C ASP A 41 1.98 28.56 -7.41
N HIS A 42 2.21 29.33 -8.45
CA HIS A 42 2.61 30.74 -8.35
C HIS A 42 3.99 31.02 -7.73
N LEU A 43 4.82 30.00 -7.51
CA LEU A 43 6.20 30.20 -7.10
C LEU A 43 7.04 30.75 -8.27
N PRO A 44 8.00 31.69 -8.00
CA PRO A 44 8.83 32.27 -9.07
C PRO A 44 9.82 31.26 -9.62
N ASP A 45 10.31 31.50 -10.83
CA ASP A 45 11.34 30.67 -11.49
C ASP A 45 12.58 30.47 -10.61
N SER A 46 13.00 31.53 -9.91
CA SER A 46 14.13 31.48 -8.99
C SER A 46 14.01 30.45 -7.87
N PHE A 47 12.80 30.10 -7.48
CA PHE A 47 12.55 29.01 -6.53
C PHE A 47 12.92 27.68 -7.15
N PHE A 48 12.48 27.41 -8.37
CA PHE A 48 12.70 26.12 -9.03
C PHE A 48 14.15 25.92 -9.47
N HIS A 49 14.89 26.98 -9.82
CA HIS A 49 16.31 26.92 -10.20
C HIS A 49 17.23 26.40 -9.08
N GLN A 50 16.73 26.24 -7.86
CA GLN A 50 17.48 25.65 -6.75
C GLN A 50 17.54 24.14 -6.79
N PHE A 51 16.73 23.50 -7.63
CA PHE A 51 16.54 22.05 -7.67
C PHE A 51 16.95 21.44 -9.01
N ASP A 52 17.47 20.23 -8.94
CA ASP A 52 17.83 19.42 -10.12
C ASP A 52 16.63 18.61 -10.65
N LEU A 53 15.65 18.31 -9.77
CA LEU A 53 14.53 17.41 -10.05
C LEU A 53 13.31 17.75 -9.18
N ILE A 54 12.11 17.61 -9.74
CA ILE A 54 10.87 17.60 -8.98
C ILE A 54 10.32 16.16 -8.96
N VAL A 55 9.98 15.63 -7.78
CA VAL A 55 9.29 14.36 -7.61
C VAL A 55 7.96 14.60 -6.90
N SER A 56 6.87 14.20 -7.51
CA SER A 56 5.52 14.43 -6.97
C SER A 56 4.70 13.17 -6.92
N SER A 57 3.86 13.03 -5.88
CA SER A 57 2.81 12.02 -5.91
C SER A 57 1.80 12.35 -7.00
N SER A 58 1.16 11.33 -7.51
CA SER A 58 0.11 11.49 -8.52
C SER A 58 -1.20 12.07 -7.98
N VAL A 59 -1.29 12.32 -6.68
CA VAL A 59 -2.46 12.93 -6.06
C VAL A 59 -2.48 14.41 -6.38
N VAL A 60 -3.19 14.72 -7.43
CA VAL A 60 -3.28 16.06 -8.05
C VAL A 60 -4.31 16.95 -7.39
N SER A 61 -4.85 16.56 -6.25
CA SER A 61 -6.14 17.02 -5.80
C SER A 61 -6.29 18.54 -5.60
N LYS A 62 -5.33 19.23 -5.11
CA LYS A 62 -5.46 20.69 -4.84
C LYS A 62 -4.24 21.48 -5.26
N MET A 63 -3.20 20.80 -5.56
CA MET A 63 -1.90 21.36 -5.93
C MET A 63 -1.63 21.13 -7.40
N GLY A 64 -2.73 20.90 -8.15
CA GLY A 64 -2.68 20.45 -9.51
C GLY A 64 -1.52 21.08 -10.25
N PHE A 65 -0.66 20.23 -10.80
CA PHE A 65 0.19 20.65 -11.89
C PHE A 65 -0.75 21.15 -12.99
N GLN A 66 -1.19 22.39 -12.86
CA GLN A 66 -2.05 23.01 -13.85
C GLN A 66 -1.24 23.34 -15.10
N GLU A 67 -1.90 23.54 -16.18
CA GLU A 67 -1.25 23.83 -17.47
C GLU A 67 -0.24 24.98 -17.37
N ILE A 68 -0.53 26.00 -16.57
CA ILE A 68 0.37 27.13 -16.35
C ILE A 68 1.66 26.70 -15.68
N LEU A 69 1.58 25.89 -14.62
CA LEU A 69 2.75 25.37 -13.93
C LEU A 69 3.58 24.48 -14.84
N TRP A 70 2.94 23.58 -15.61
CA TRP A 70 3.66 22.73 -16.58
C TRP A 70 4.39 23.55 -17.64
N LYS A 71 3.78 24.62 -18.16
CA LYS A 71 4.44 25.54 -19.10
C LYS A 71 5.63 26.23 -18.46
N GLN A 72 5.52 26.63 -17.19
CA GLN A 72 6.60 27.22 -16.43
C GLN A 72 7.76 26.24 -16.25
N LEU A 73 7.49 25.02 -15.73
CA LEU A 73 8.52 24.02 -15.46
C LEU A 73 9.24 23.59 -16.74
N LYS A 74 8.52 23.42 -17.85
CA LYS A 74 9.12 23.13 -19.16
C LYS A 74 10.01 24.27 -19.68
N ARG A 75 9.58 25.53 -19.50
CA ARG A 75 10.38 26.70 -19.89
C ARG A 75 11.67 26.82 -19.07
N ILE A 76 11.61 26.48 -17.79
CA ILE A 76 12.78 26.47 -16.90
C ILE A 76 13.71 25.29 -17.21
N GLY A 77 13.19 24.22 -17.79
CA GLY A 77 13.95 23.00 -18.10
C GLY A 77 14.13 22.04 -16.92
N ILE A 78 13.43 22.25 -15.80
CA ILE A 78 13.52 21.34 -14.65
C ILE A 78 12.71 20.05 -14.91
N PRO A 79 13.33 18.87 -14.78
CA PRO A 79 12.62 17.61 -14.98
C PRO A 79 11.65 17.31 -13.83
N VAL A 80 10.56 16.61 -14.18
CA VAL A 80 9.52 16.20 -13.24
C VAL A 80 9.28 14.71 -13.35
N ILE A 81 9.32 14.01 -12.23
CA ILE A 81 8.89 12.62 -12.09
C ILE A 81 7.55 12.59 -11.34
N ILE A 82 6.58 11.88 -11.88
CA ILE A 82 5.31 11.59 -11.19
C ILE A 82 5.35 10.15 -10.67
N ASP A 83 5.10 9.98 -9.37
CA ASP A 83 4.97 8.66 -8.74
C ASP A 83 3.50 8.24 -8.67
N ARG A 84 3.18 7.04 -9.14
CA ARG A 84 1.83 6.48 -9.15
C ARG A 84 1.80 5.07 -8.54
N ASP A 85 0.98 4.87 -7.50
CA ASP A 85 0.88 3.60 -6.77
C ASP A 85 -0.34 2.76 -7.15
N ASP A 86 -1.40 3.35 -7.72
CA ASP A 86 -2.67 2.68 -8.03
C ASP A 86 -3.32 3.30 -9.27
N THR A 87 -4.31 2.63 -9.84
CA THR A 87 -5.05 3.16 -11.01
C THR A 87 -5.90 4.38 -10.63
N TRP A 88 -6.03 5.30 -11.58
CA TRP A 88 -6.91 6.48 -11.47
C TRP A 88 -8.25 6.28 -12.18
N VAL A 89 -8.46 5.09 -12.77
CA VAL A 89 -9.72 4.71 -13.42
C VAL A 89 -10.58 3.95 -12.42
N LEU A 90 -11.42 4.68 -11.69
CA LEU A 90 -12.27 4.08 -10.68
C LEU A 90 -13.44 3.30 -11.30
N PRO A 91 -13.78 2.10 -10.78
CA PRO A 91 -14.97 1.36 -11.16
C PRO A 91 -16.25 2.19 -10.93
N HIS A 92 -17.32 1.82 -11.61
CA HIS A 92 -18.58 2.59 -11.53
C HIS A 92 -19.15 2.66 -10.10
N ASN A 93 -19.04 1.57 -9.36
CA ASN A 93 -19.54 1.42 -7.99
C ASN A 93 -18.53 1.81 -6.90
N HIS A 94 -17.40 2.41 -7.26
CA HIS A 94 -16.41 2.84 -6.28
C HIS A 94 -16.96 3.98 -5.40
N PRO A 95 -16.81 3.95 -4.07
CA PRO A 95 -17.35 4.96 -3.16
C PRO A 95 -16.96 6.40 -3.52
N LEU A 96 -15.74 6.61 -3.98
CA LEU A 96 -15.22 7.92 -4.36
C LEU A 96 -15.57 8.34 -5.80
N LYS A 97 -16.29 7.53 -6.58
CA LYS A 97 -16.52 7.79 -8.01
C LYS A 97 -17.19 9.13 -8.30
N LYS A 98 -18.20 9.49 -7.52
CA LYS A 98 -18.93 10.75 -7.71
C LYS A 98 -18.03 11.97 -7.52
N ASP A 99 -17.27 11.98 -6.44
CA ASP A 99 -16.32 13.06 -6.12
C ASP A 99 -15.19 13.12 -7.15
N TRP A 100 -14.68 11.97 -7.58
CA TRP A 100 -13.65 11.83 -8.60
C TRP A 100 -14.06 12.43 -9.95
N VAL A 101 -15.30 12.17 -10.38
CA VAL A 101 -15.85 12.70 -11.63
C VAL A 101 -16.12 14.20 -11.52
N SER A 102 -16.71 14.67 -10.41
CA SER A 102 -17.03 16.09 -10.22
C SER A 102 -15.78 16.97 -10.23
N LYS A 103 -14.67 16.48 -9.69
CA LYS A 103 -13.36 17.15 -9.65
C LYS A 103 -12.51 16.90 -10.89
N LYS A 104 -12.98 16.13 -11.86
CA LYS A 104 -12.21 15.74 -13.06
C LYS A 104 -10.85 15.10 -12.73
N THR A 105 -10.75 14.41 -11.60
CA THR A 105 -9.48 13.91 -11.05
C THR A 105 -8.77 12.96 -12.02
N ALA A 106 -9.50 12.06 -12.67
CA ALA A 106 -8.91 11.16 -13.65
C ALA A 106 -8.28 11.90 -14.84
N GLN A 107 -8.91 12.95 -15.31
CA GLN A 107 -8.41 13.77 -16.43
C GLN A 107 -7.13 14.52 -16.02
N GLN A 108 -7.10 15.07 -14.81
CA GLN A 108 -5.93 15.78 -14.27
C GLN A 108 -4.74 14.82 -14.12
N ILE A 109 -4.97 13.64 -13.55
CA ILE A 109 -3.92 12.62 -13.41
C ILE A 109 -3.39 12.22 -14.79
N THR A 110 -4.28 11.91 -15.74
CA THR A 110 -3.88 11.57 -17.12
C THR A 110 -3.02 12.67 -17.73
N TYR A 111 -3.43 13.92 -17.61
CA TYR A 111 -2.68 15.05 -18.12
C TYR A 111 -1.28 15.14 -17.49
N ASN A 112 -1.17 15.01 -16.17
CA ASN A 112 0.12 15.07 -15.50
C ASN A 112 1.06 13.92 -15.91
N LEU A 113 0.52 12.70 -16.06
CA LEU A 113 1.31 11.56 -16.53
C LEU A 113 1.87 11.80 -17.95
N GLN A 114 1.08 12.46 -18.82
CA GLN A 114 1.50 12.83 -20.17
C GLN A 114 2.56 13.93 -20.19
N GLN A 115 2.56 14.84 -19.21
CA GLN A 115 3.50 15.97 -19.17
C GLN A 115 4.83 15.63 -18.49
N ALA A 116 4.87 14.62 -17.63
CA ALA A 116 6.03 14.24 -16.84
C ALA A 116 7.20 13.76 -17.72
N ASN A 117 8.43 14.04 -17.29
CA ASN A 117 9.65 13.53 -17.93
C ASN A 117 9.78 12.02 -17.73
N ALA A 118 9.34 11.51 -16.57
CA ALA A 118 9.23 10.10 -16.28
C ALA A 118 8.08 9.81 -15.30
N VAL A 119 7.62 8.58 -15.27
CA VAL A 119 6.61 8.10 -14.33
C VAL A 119 7.14 6.89 -13.58
N MET A 120 7.12 6.94 -12.26
CA MET A 120 7.37 5.79 -11.39
C MET A 120 6.03 5.11 -11.08
N VAL A 121 6.03 3.79 -11.10
CA VAL A 121 4.87 2.97 -10.74
C VAL A 121 5.28 1.79 -9.87
N THR A 122 4.33 1.18 -9.18
CA THR A 122 4.62 0.09 -8.23
C THR A 122 4.75 -1.28 -8.88
N THR A 123 4.09 -1.52 -10.01
CA THR A 123 3.99 -2.85 -10.63
C THR A 123 4.03 -2.78 -12.15
N GLU A 124 4.42 -3.88 -12.79
CA GLU A 124 4.42 -4.02 -14.25
C GLU A 124 3.02 -3.85 -14.85
N HIS A 125 1.98 -4.32 -14.17
CA HIS A 125 0.61 -4.14 -14.66
C HIS A 125 0.23 -2.65 -14.73
N LEU A 126 0.60 -1.88 -13.72
CA LEU A 126 0.38 -0.43 -13.71
C LEU A 126 1.27 0.28 -14.75
N ALA A 127 2.52 -0.19 -14.96
CA ALA A 127 3.39 0.32 -16.00
C ALA A 127 2.76 0.16 -17.39
N ASN A 128 2.21 -1.01 -17.69
CA ASN A 128 1.51 -1.27 -18.94
C ASN A 128 0.28 -0.37 -19.14
N MET A 129 -0.40 0.02 -18.05
CA MET A 129 -1.52 0.95 -18.11
C MET A 129 -1.07 2.40 -18.37
N VAL A 130 0.09 2.79 -17.87
CA VAL A 130 0.66 4.15 -18.03
C VAL A 130 1.39 4.33 -19.35
N SER A 131 2.01 3.28 -19.89
CA SER A 131 2.88 3.34 -21.08
C SER A 131 2.24 3.98 -22.34
N PRO A 132 0.92 3.88 -22.59
CA PRO A 132 0.29 4.62 -23.67
C PRO A 132 0.28 6.15 -23.48
N LEU A 133 0.46 6.63 -22.25
CA LEU A 133 0.44 8.05 -21.89
C LEU A 133 1.84 8.65 -21.81
N ASN A 134 2.83 7.85 -21.38
CA ASN A 134 4.20 8.27 -21.21
C ASN A 134 5.14 7.11 -21.58
N LYS A 135 6.17 7.38 -22.38
CA LYS A 135 7.13 6.36 -22.83
C LYS A 135 8.19 6.02 -21.78
N ASN A 136 8.40 6.92 -20.81
CA ASN A 136 9.41 6.80 -19.78
C ASN A 136 8.74 6.33 -18.48
N VAL A 137 8.36 5.06 -18.42
CA VAL A 137 7.70 4.45 -17.26
C VAL A 137 8.64 3.45 -16.62
N TYR A 138 8.82 3.57 -15.31
CA TYR A 138 9.76 2.77 -14.53
C TYR A 138 9.04 2.10 -13.35
N VAL A 139 9.27 0.81 -13.18
CA VAL A 139 8.73 0.06 -12.05
C VAL A 139 9.67 0.18 -10.87
N ILE A 140 9.24 0.92 -9.86
CA ILE A 140 9.91 1.06 -8.57
C ILE A 140 8.96 0.46 -7.52
N PRO A 141 9.18 -0.77 -7.06
CA PRO A 141 8.27 -1.45 -6.15
C PRO A 141 8.15 -0.73 -4.80
N ASN A 142 7.15 -1.10 -4.01
CA ASN A 142 7.09 -0.70 -2.61
C ASN A 142 8.18 -1.40 -1.80
N ALA A 143 8.61 -0.74 -0.73
CA ALA A 143 9.62 -1.26 0.17
C ALA A 143 9.28 -0.94 1.63
N ILE A 144 9.94 -1.66 2.53
CA ILE A 144 9.84 -1.48 3.96
C ILE A 144 11.14 -0.88 4.51
N ASP A 145 11.00 0.19 5.25
CA ASP A 145 12.08 0.72 6.08
C ASP A 145 12.03 0.08 7.46
N PHE A 146 12.90 -0.90 7.70
CA PHE A 146 12.98 -1.61 8.98
C PHE A 146 13.51 -0.74 10.13
N SER A 147 13.96 0.48 9.88
CA SER A 147 14.32 1.44 10.93
C SER A 147 13.08 2.09 11.56
N GLN A 148 11.96 2.16 10.85
CA GLN A 148 10.70 2.74 11.33
C GLN A 148 10.05 1.84 12.39
N ASP A 149 9.68 2.42 13.52
CA ASP A 149 9.17 1.64 14.67
C ASP A 149 7.90 0.85 14.36
N GLN A 150 7.02 1.37 13.52
CA GLN A 150 5.80 0.66 13.14
C GLN A 150 6.04 -0.65 12.36
N PHE A 151 7.21 -0.82 11.72
CA PHE A 151 7.55 -2.06 11.00
C PHE A 151 8.41 -3.02 11.83
N LYS A 152 8.85 -2.63 13.00
CA LYS A 152 9.52 -3.52 13.96
C LYS A 152 8.48 -4.38 14.69
N PRO A 153 8.64 -5.71 14.76
CA PRO A 153 7.72 -6.56 15.52
C PRO A 153 7.72 -6.19 17.00
N ASP A 154 6.55 -5.90 17.60
CA ASP A 154 6.44 -5.73 19.05
C ASP A 154 6.22 -7.10 19.73
N LEU A 155 7.28 -7.66 20.27
CA LEU A 155 7.24 -8.95 20.95
C LEU A 155 6.43 -8.91 22.26
N LYS A 156 6.25 -7.74 22.89
CA LYS A 156 5.45 -7.59 24.11
C LYS A 156 3.97 -7.77 23.79
N VAL A 157 3.47 -7.12 22.73
CA VAL A 157 2.09 -7.27 22.27
C VAL A 157 1.80 -8.73 21.92
N LYS A 158 2.71 -9.38 21.20
CA LYS A 158 2.57 -10.81 20.87
C LYS A 158 2.51 -11.72 22.11
N ARG A 159 3.22 -11.38 23.20
CA ARG A 159 3.21 -12.16 24.46
C ARG A 159 1.95 -11.97 25.30
N MET A 160 1.23 -10.88 25.13
CA MET A 160 -0.03 -10.60 25.85
C MET A 160 -1.25 -11.31 25.25
N LYS A 161 -1.06 -12.16 24.27
CA LYS A 161 -2.15 -12.85 23.55
C LYS A 161 -2.85 -13.88 24.45
N THR A 162 -4.16 -13.75 24.50
CA THR A 162 -5.07 -14.61 25.25
C THR A 162 -5.29 -15.91 24.49
N GLY A 163 -4.68 -17.01 24.73
CA GLY A 163 -5.05 -18.37 24.30
C GLY A 163 -5.73 -18.63 22.93
N HIS A 164 -6.23 -17.59 22.27
CA HIS A 164 -6.88 -17.64 20.95
C HIS A 164 -5.95 -17.19 19.84
N ILE A 165 -6.01 -17.83 18.70
CA ILE A 165 -5.30 -17.40 17.48
C ILE A 165 -5.96 -16.12 16.94
N GLN A 166 -5.18 -15.07 16.79
CA GLN A 166 -5.68 -13.77 16.35
C GLN A 166 -5.62 -13.67 14.82
N ILE A 167 -6.80 -13.67 14.20
CA ILE A 167 -6.97 -13.55 12.75
C ILE A 167 -7.31 -12.10 12.45
N GLY A 168 -6.43 -11.41 11.73
CA GLY A 168 -6.53 -9.99 11.48
C GLY A 168 -6.73 -9.63 10.01
N TRP A 169 -7.52 -8.58 9.79
CA TRP A 169 -7.56 -7.83 8.56
C TRP A 169 -7.42 -6.33 8.86
N SER A 170 -6.72 -5.61 8.00
CA SER A 170 -6.58 -4.16 8.10
C SER A 170 -6.84 -3.50 6.74
N GLY A 171 -7.58 -2.41 6.74
CA GLY A 171 -7.84 -1.65 5.52
C GLY A 171 -8.90 -0.58 5.69
N SER A 172 -9.12 0.19 4.61
CA SER A 172 -10.11 1.24 4.53
C SER A 172 -11.47 0.71 4.06
N VAL A 173 -12.46 1.60 4.01
CA VAL A 173 -13.86 1.31 3.60
C VAL A 173 -14.04 0.97 2.11
N THR A 174 -12.97 0.89 1.33
CA THR A 174 -13.05 0.59 -0.11
C THR A 174 -12.92 -0.90 -0.44
N HIS A 175 -12.79 -1.77 0.57
CA HIS A 175 -12.48 -3.21 0.41
C HIS A 175 -13.68 -4.16 0.58
N HIS A 176 -14.91 -3.65 0.51
CA HIS A 176 -16.11 -4.50 0.70
C HIS A 176 -16.12 -5.72 -0.22
N HIS A 177 -15.85 -5.53 -1.51
CA HIS A 177 -15.86 -6.60 -2.50
C HIS A 177 -14.78 -7.68 -2.28
N ASP A 178 -13.69 -7.29 -1.67
CA ASP A 178 -12.59 -8.19 -1.31
C ASP A 178 -12.97 -9.02 -0.08
N LEU A 179 -13.55 -8.38 0.94
CA LEU A 179 -13.92 -9.04 2.19
C LEU A 179 -15.06 -10.06 2.02
N VAL A 180 -15.99 -9.84 1.09
CA VAL A 180 -17.07 -10.80 0.78
C VAL A 180 -16.53 -12.18 0.39
N LEU A 181 -15.31 -12.29 -0.14
CA LEU A 181 -14.65 -13.57 -0.42
C LEU A 181 -14.49 -14.46 0.83
N LEU A 182 -14.48 -13.85 2.01
CA LEU A 182 -14.26 -14.53 3.29
C LEU A 182 -15.55 -14.98 3.99
N ALA A 183 -16.72 -14.48 3.58
CA ALA A 183 -17.99 -14.67 4.29
C ALA A 183 -18.32 -16.14 4.57
N GLU A 184 -18.32 -16.98 3.54
CA GLU A 184 -18.62 -18.42 3.67
C GLU A 184 -17.60 -19.14 4.56
N SER A 185 -16.33 -18.75 4.47
CA SER A 185 -15.26 -19.36 5.26
C SER A 185 -15.42 -19.10 6.75
N PHE A 186 -15.86 -17.91 7.14
CA PHE A 186 -16.12 -17.60 8.54
C PHE A 186 -17.36 -18.29 9.09
N LEU A 187 -18.37 -18.57 8.26
CA LEU A 187 -19.48 -19.44 8.63
C LEU A 187 -19.00 -20.87 8.93
N GLN A 188 -18.15 -21.42 8.07
CA GLN A 188 -17.58 -22.76 8.25
C GLN A 188 -16.68 -22.83 9.50
N LEU A 189 -15.83 -21.83 9.76
CA LEU A 189 -14.97 -21.78 10.95
C LEU A 189 -15.74 -21.83 12.27
N LYS A 190 -16.94 -21.24 12.30
CA LYS A 190 -17.81 -21.25 13.50
C LYS A 190 -18.39 -22.62 13.82
N SER A 191 -18.65 -23.44 12.81
CA SER A 191 -19.28 -24.75 12.94
C SER A 191 -18.28 -25.91 12.97
N ASP A 192 -17.03 -25.66 12.58
CA ASP A 192 -16.00 -26.70 12.52
C ASP A 192 -15.40 -26.98 13.91
N PRO A 193 -15.41 -28.25 14.39
CA PRO A 193 -14.94 -28.62 15.74
C PRO A 193 -13.48 -28.27 16.00
N ASP A 194 -12.64 -28.22 14.95
CA ASP A 194 -11.22 -27.94 15.09
C ASP A 194 -10.92 -26.44 15.18
N THR A 195 -11.87 -25.57 14.82
CA THR A 195 -11.64 -24.11 14.76
C THR A 195 -12.59 -23.30 15.62
N GLN A 196 -13.79 -23.80 15.91
CA GLN A 196 -14.74 -23.09 16.78
C GLN A 196 -14.10 -22.74 18.13
N ASN A 197 -14.27 -21.50 18.57
CA ASN A 197 -13.72 -20.98 19.83
C ASN A 197 -12.17 -21.01 19.95
N LYS A 198 -11.43 -21.22 18.86
CA LYS A 198 -9.95 -21.22 18.88
C LYS A 198 -9.34 -19.95 18.31
N TYR A 199 -10.14 -19.05 17.77
CA TYR A 199 -9.66 -17.81 17.18
C TYR A 199 -10.43 -16.58 17.67
N ARG A 200 -9.78 -15.45 17.55
CA ARG A 200 -10.34 -14.11 17.73
C ARG A 200 -10.17 -13.32 16.44
N LEU A 201 -11.23 -12.71 15.93
CA LEU A 201 -11.18 -11.84 14.77
C LEU A 201 -10.76 -10.43 15.18
N ILE A 202 -9.86 -9.83 14.41
CA ILE A 202 -9.42 -8.44 14.58
C ILE A 202 -9.64 -7.69 13.27
N LEU A 203 -10.44 -6.62 13.31
CA LEU A 203 -10.61 -5.72 12.17
C LEU A 203 -10.00 -4.35 12.51
N SER A 204 -9.02 -3.91 11.73
CA SER A 204 -8.31 -2.64 11.91
C SER A 204 -8.61 -1.66 10.78
N GLY A 205 -8.77 -0.39 11.14
CA GLY A 205 -9.09 0.71 10.22
C GLY A 205 -10.46 1.32 10.44
N PHE A 206 -11.10 1.05 11.59
CA PHE A 206 -12.43 1.58 11.93
C PHE A 206 -12.44 3.10 11.98
N ILE A 207 -13.44 3.68 11.35
CA ILE A 207 -13.75 5.10 11.44
C ILE A 207 -15.16 5.24 12.01
N GLU A 208 -15.30 6.00 13.08
CA GLU A 208 -16.58 6.22 13.73
C GLU A 208 -17.56 6.92 12.78
N GLY A 209 -18.81 6.43 12.77
CA GLY A 209 -19.87 6.97 11.87
C GLY A 209 -19.84 6.40 10.45
N ASP A 210 -18.87 5.55 10.09
CA ASP A 210 -18.81 4.94 8.78
C ASP A 210 -19.76 3.72 8.69
N ALA A 211 -20.80 3.86 7.85
CA ALA A 211 -21.80 2.81 7.64
C ALA A 211 -21.22 1.52 7.03
N MET A 212 -20.16 1.63 6.22
CA MET A 212 -19.52 0.47 5.58
C MET A 212 -18.84 -0.45 6.60
N TRP A 213 -18.41 0.09 7.74
CA TRP A 213 -17.76 -0.73 8.77
C TRP A 213 -18.71 -1.77 9.35
N LYS A 214 -19.98 -1.42 9.54
CA LYS A 214 -21.00 -2.37 9.97
C LYS A 214 -21.20 -3.50 8.95
N GLU A 215 -21.13 -3.20 7.66
CA GLU A 215 -21.17 -4.22 6.62
C GLU A 215 -19.97 -5.16 6.70
N TYR A 216 -18.76 -4.64 6.98
CA TYR A 216 -17.58 -5.47 7.19
C TYR A 216 -17.76 -6.42 8.36
N GLU A 217 -18.25 -5.92 9.50
CA GLU A 217 -18.55 -6.77 10.66
C GLU A 217 -19.58 -7.85 10.30
N ASN A 218 -20.62 -7.51 9.56
CA ASN A 218 -21.65 -8.47 9.13
C ASN A 218 -21.08 -9.59 8.25
N ILE A 219 -20.12 -9.32 7.38
CA ILE A 219 -19.46 -10.33 6.54
C ILE A 219 -18.88 -11.45 7.41
N PHE A 220 -18.20 -11.09 8.50
CA PHE A 220 -17.53 -12.06 9.37
C PHE A 220 -18.45 -12.65 10.42
N THR A 221 -19.49 -11.94 10.82
CA THR A 221 -20.35 -12.31 11.94
C THR A 221 -21.66 -12.93 11.50
N SER A 222 -22.04 -12.76 10.23
CA SER A 222 -23.35 -13.14 9.69
C SER A 222 -24.51 -12.51 10.49
N GLY A 223 -24.32 -11.28 10.98
CA GLY A 223 -25.31 -10.56 11.77
C GLY A 223 -25.45 -11.05 13.22
N TYR A 224 -24.72 -12.05 13.66
CA TYR A 224 -24.73 -12.50 15.06
C TYR A 224 -23.89 -11.55 15.94
N ARG A 225 -24.36 -11.35 17.17
CA ARG A 225 -23.51 -10.69 18.18
C ARG A 225 -22.33 -11.59 18.50
N ILE A 226 -21.13 -11.10 18.31
CA ILE A 226 -19.90 -11.76 18.74
C ILE A 226 -19.48 -11.16 20.07
N SER A 227 -19.00 -12.02 20.98
CA SER A 227 -18.45 -11.55 22.26
C SER A 227 -17.17 -10.75 22.04
N GLN A 228 -16.83 -9.87 22.98
CA GLN A 228 -15.54 -9.15 22.95
C GLN A 228 -14.33 -10.09 23.00
N GLU A 229 -14.52 -11.31 23.49
CA GLU A 229 -13.49 -12.34 23.49
C GLU A 229 -13.18 -12.85 22.11
N GLN A 230 -14.19 -12.89 21.23
CA GLN A 230 -14.08 -13.40 19.86
C GLN A 230 -13.85 -12.33 18.79
N TYR A 231 -14.02 -11.05 19.15
CA TYR A 231 -13.89 -9.94 18.21
C TYR A 231 -13.22 -8.72 18.83
N CYS A 232 -12.34 -8.09 18.08
CA CYS A 232 -11.70 -6.83 18.42
C CYS A 232 -11.75 -5.87 17.24
N ARG A 233 -12.12 -4.63 17.50
CA ARG A 233 -12.09 -3.53 16.58
C ARG A 233 -10.92 -2.61 16.94
N ILE A 234 -10.11 -2.26 15.94
CA ILE A 234 -9.02 -1.28 16.08
C ILE A 234 -9.38 -0.06 15.26
N ASN A 235 -9.32 1.12 15.86
CA ASN A 235 -9.56 2.38 15.19
C ASN A 235 -8.54 2.61 14.07
N GLY A 236 -8.96 3.36 13.06
CA GLY A 236 -8.06 3.84 12.01
C GLY A 236 -6.95 4.71 12.64
N MET A 237 -5.75 4.48 12.18
CA MET A 237 -4.55 5.20 12.61
C MET A 237 -3.98 5.99 11.42
N ASP A 238 -3.09 6.91 11.70
CA ASP A 238 -2.38 7.66 10.67
C ASP A 238 -1.34 6.80 9.93
N ALA A 239 -0.77 7.37 8.87
CA ALA A 239 0.19 6.67 8.02
C ALA A 239 1.50 6.29 8.75
N PHE A 240 1.80 6.92 9.88
CA PHE A 240 3.04 6.71 10.63
C PHE A 240 2.95 5.60 11.66
N THR A 241 1.74 5.15 11.99
CA THR A 241 1.51 4.24 13.13
C THR A 241 0.63 3.03 12.82
N TYR A 242 -0.12 3.03 11.70
CA TYR A 242 -1.15 2.01 11.43
C TYR A 242 -0.62 0.57 11.36
N ALA A 243 0.63 0.38 10.93
CA ALA A 243 1.19 -0.97 10.82
C ALA A 243 1.47 -1.61 12.19
N SER A 244 1.44 -0.85 13.28
CA SER A 244 1.48 -1.40 14.64
C SER A 244 0.27 -2.29 14.96
N ALA A 245 -0.86 -2.12 14.28
CA ALA A 245 -2.01 -3.02 14.41
C ALA A 245 -1.68 -4.48 14.05
N TYR A 246 -0.74 -4.69 13.14
CA TYR A 246 -0.32 -6.03 12.74
C TYR A 246 0.36 -6.81 13.86
N ASP A 247 0.88 -6.15 14.90
CA ASP A 247 1.42 -6.84 16.08
C ASP A 247 0.37 -7.67 16.83
N MET A 248 -0.91 -7.32 16.63
CA MET A 248 -2.03 -8.07 17.19
C MET A 248 -2.36 -9.35 16.39
N PHE A 249 -1.80 -9.55 15.18
CA PHE A 249 -2.19 -10.63 14.28
C PHE A 249 -1.25 -11.84 14.38
N ASP A 250 -1.81 -13.04 14.50
CA ASP A 250 -1.11 -14.29 14.26
C ASP A 250 -1.24 -14.71 12.78
N ILE A 251 -2.41 -14.43 12.21
CA ILE A 251 -2.77 -14.72 10.82
C ILE A 251 -3.31 -13.44 10.20
N GLY A 252 -2.68 -12.97 9.14
CA GLY A 252 -3.16 -11.86 8.34
C GLY A 252 -3.97 -12.33 7.15
N LEU A 253 -5.15 -11.76 6.93
CA LEU A 253 -5.98 -12.04 5.76
C LEU A 253 -5.82 -10.93 4.74
N ILE A 254 -5.47 -11.28 3.50
CA ILE A 254 -5.27 -10.34 2.40
C ILE A 254 -6.14 -10.78 1.21
N PRO A 255 -7.48 -10.72 1.35
CA PRO A 255 -8.38 -11.02 0.24
C PRO A 255 -8.30 -9.92 -0.82
N LEU A 256 -8.29 -10.33 -2.08
CA LEU A 256 -8.35 -9.44 -3.22
C LEU A 256 -9.16 -10.10 -4.32
N LYS A 257 -10.22 -9.45 -4.77
CA LYS A 257 -11.03 -9.91 -5.90
C LYS A 257 -10.30 -9.60 -7.20
N ASP A 258 -10.23 -10.56 -8.12
CA ASP A 258 -9.71 -10.31 -9.45
C ASP A 258 -10.60 -9.33 -10.21
N THR A 259 -10.11 -8.11 -10.39
CA THR A 259 -10.74 -7.05 -11.18
C THR A 259 -9.67 -6.20 -11.85
N PRO A 260 -9.96 -5.53 -12.98
CA PRO A 260 -8.98 -4.62 -13.60
C PRO A 260 -8.47 -3.54 -12.66
N PHE A 261 -9.31 -3.06 -11.73
CA PHE A 261 -8.93 -2.11 -10.70
C PHE A 261 -7.93 -2.71 -9.71
N ASN A 262 -8.22 -3.89 -9.17
CA ASN A 262 -7.38 -4.53 -8.17
C ASN A 262 -6.05 -5.05 -8.73
N ARG A 263 -6.00 -5.40 -10.00
CA ARG A 263 -4.74 -5.75 -10.69
C ARG A 263 -3.73 -4.60 -10.75
N CYS A 264 -4.17 -3.35 -10.59
CA CYS A 264 -3.28 -2.18 -10.50
C CYS A 264 -2.75 -1.91 -9.10
N LYS A 265 -3.21 -2.65 -8.08
CA LYS A 265 -2.70 -2.52 -6.70
C LYS A 265 -1.31 -3.11 -6.58
N SER A 266 -0.67 -2.82 -5.44
CA SER A 266 0.63 -3.39 -5.08
C SER A 266 0.49 -4.41 -3.96
N GLU A 267 1.57 -5.13 -3.72
CA GLU A 267 1.72 -6.12 -2.67
C GLU A 267 2.02 -5.54 -1.28
N LEU A 268 1.97 -4.23 -1.10
CA LEU A 268 2.40 -3.51 0.11
C LEU A 268 1.88 -4.15 1.41
N LYS A 269 0.61 -4.52 1.47
CA LYS A 269 0.02 -5.15 2.68
C LYS A 269 0.71 -6.45 3.06
N MET A 270 1.15 -7.23 2.08
CA MET A 270 1.91 -8.47 2.31
C MET A 270 3.31 -8.16 2.83
N LEU A 271 3.96 -7.10 2.30
CA LEU A 271 5.27 -6.64 2.77
C LEU A 271 5.21 -6.17 4.22
N GLU A 272 4.24 -5.35 4.56
CA GLU A 272 4.04 -4.82 5.92
C GLU A 272 3.81 -5.94 6.95
N MET A 273 2.90 -6.86 6.64
CA MET A 273 2.63 -8.00 7.51
C MET A 273 3.85 -8.93 7.61
N GLY A 274 4.61 -9.09 6.53
CA GLY A 274 5.87 -9.83 6.52
C GLY A 274 6.91 -9.20 7.45
N ALA A 275 7.09 -7.88 7.39
CA ALA A 275 7.99 -7.15 8.28
C ALA A 275 7.61 -7.32 9.77
N LYS A 276 6.34 -7.48 10.06
CA LYS A 276 5.80 -7.71 11.42
C LYS A 276 5.79 -9.19 11.83
N LYS A 277 6.35 -10.09 11.01
CA LYS A 277 6.35 -11.55 11.24
C LYS A 277 4.94 -12.11 11.43
N VAL A 278 3.99 -11.66 10.63
CA VAL A 278 2.62 -12.19 10.57
C VAL A 278 2.56 -13.25 9.48
N SER A 279 1.99 -14.41 9.79
CA SER A 279 1.71 -15.42 8.77
C SER A 279 0.49 -15.00 7.95
N VAL A 280 0.59 -15.00 6.62
CA VAL A 280 -0.46 -14.44 5.78
C VAL A 280 -1.14 -15.48 4.90
N ILE A 281 -2.44 -15.24 4.65
CA ILE A 281 -3.20 -15.89 3.59
C ILE A 281 -3.59 -14.80 2.59
N VAL A 282 -3.18 -14.98 1.33
CA VAL A 282 -3.43 -14.02 0.25
C VAL A 282 -4.35 -14.63 -0.81
N SER A 283 -5.09 -13.80 -1.53
CA SER A 283 -5.72 -14.26 -2.77
C SER A 283 -4.67 -14.74 -3.75
N ASP A 284 -4.94 -15.86 -4.44
CA ASP A 284 -4.09 -16.38 -5.52
C ASP A 284 -4.32 -15.56 -6.80
N GLU A 285 -4.07 -14.26 -6.67
CA GLU A 285 -4.34 -13.25 -7.69
C GLU A 285 -3.21 -12.22 -7.74
N TYR A 286 -3.02 -11.61 -8.90
CA TYR A 286 -2.12 -10.48 -9.05
C TYR A 286 -2.63 -9.28 -8.22
N PRO A 287 -1.77 -8.51 -7.54
CA PRO A 287 -0.30 -8.51 -7.57
C PRO A 287 0.39 -9.49 -6.62
N TYR A 288 -0.34 -10.13 -5.71
CA TYR A 288 0.28 -10.96 -4.66
C TYR A 288 1.11 -12.11 -5.23
N THR A 289 0.71 -12.68 -6.38
CA THR A 289 1.46 -13.74 -7.07
C THR A 289 2.89 -13.37 -7.44
N ASN A 290 3.26 -12.08 -7.42
CA ASN A 290 4.64 -11.64 -7.65
C ASN A 290 5.58 -12.05 -6.50
N ILE A 291 5.08 -12.03 -5.25
CA ILE A 291 5.88 -12.29 -4.04
C ILE A 291 5.44 -13.59 -3.37
N ALA A 292 4.16 -13.93 -3.46
CA ALA A 292 3.59 -15.09 -2.82
C ALA A 292 4.16 -16.39 -3.40
N LYS A 293 4.93 -17.09 -2.59
CA LYS A 293 5.42 -18.44 -2.85
C LYS A 293 4.59 -19.40 -2.00
N ASN A 294 3.43 -19.84 -2.54
CA ASN A 294 2.47 -20.65 -1.82
C ASN A 294 3.13 -21.83 -1.09
N LYS A 295 2.80 -22.03 0.19
CA LYS A 295 3.38 -23.00 1.12
C LYS A 295 4.86 -22.79 1.45
N LYS A 296 5.47 -21.69 1.02
CA LYS A 296 6.87 -21.33 1.37
C LYS A 296 6.92 -20.08 2.23
N ASN A 297 6.30 -18.99 1.81
CA ASN A 297 6.25 -17.73 2.56
C ASN A 297 4.82 -17.23 2.86
N CYS A 298 3.80 -17.92 2.37
CA CYS A 298 2.39 -17.63 2.62
C CYS A 298 1.55 -18.85 2.28
N LEU A 299 0.23 -18.77 2.53
CA LEU A 299 -0.76 -19.63 1.87
C LEU A 299 -1.52 -18.80 0.85
N ALA A 300 -1.63 -19.30 -0.38
CA ALA A 300 -2.50 -18.71 -1.40
C ALA A 300 -3.87 -19.40 -1.37
N ALA A 301 -4.93 -18.62 -1.59
CA ALA A 301 -6.30 -19.10 -1.58
C ALA A 301 -7.10 -18.56 -2.77
N ASN A 302 -7.67 -19.44 -3.57
CA ASN A 302 -8.76 -19.08 -4.45
C ASN A 302 -10.07 -18.96 -3.65
N LYS A 303 -11.16 -18.55 -4.31
CA LYS A 303 -12.46 -18.30 -3.65
C LYS A 303 -12.95 -19.44 -2.75
N LYS A 304 -12.62 -20.71 -3.07
CA LYS A 304 -13.13 -21.91 -2.37
C LYS A 304 -12.17 -22.41 -1.29
N GLU A 305 -10.96 -21.88 -1.20
CA GLU A 305 -9.90 -22.43 -0.36
C GLU A 305 -9.68 -21.67 0.95
N TRP A 306 -10.28 -20.50 1.13
CA TRP A 306 -10.07 -19.64 2.29
C TRP A 306 -10.29 -20.40 3.61
N PHE A 307 -11.42 -21.10 3.77
CA PHE A 307 -11.68 -21.92 4.97
C PHE A 307 -10.54 -22.91 5.25
N LYS A 308 -10.16 -23.69 4.24
CA LYS A 308 -9.10 -24.70 4.35
C LYS A 308 -7.76 -24.10 4.77
N GLN A 309 -7.39 -22.96 4.19
CA GLN A 309 -6.11 -22.31 4.50
C GLN A 309 -6.14 -21.66 5.89
N ILE A 310 -7.24 -21.02 6.29
CA ILE A 310 -7.40 -20.46 7.63
C ILE A 310 -7.34 -21.57 8.68
N LYS A 311 -8.10 -22.67 8.48
CA LYS A 311 -8.09 -23.85 9.37
C LYS A 311 -6.67 -24.39 9.57
N LYS A 312 -5.87 -24.52 8.49
CA LYS A 312 -4.47 -24.95 8.59
C LYS A 312 -3.65 -24.05 9.50
N LEU A 313 -3.73 -22.73 9.33
CA LEU A 313 -2.95 -21.81 10.15
C LEU A 313 -3.46 -21.72 11.60
N ILE A 314 -4.72 -22.01 11.87
CA ILE A 314 -5.23 -22.16 13.24
C ILE A 314 -4.64 -23.41 13.90
N THR A 315 -4.63 -24.53 13.19
CA THR A 315 -4.35 -25.87 13.77
C THR A 315 -2.88 -26.28 13.70
N LEU A 316 -2.06 -25.65 12.87
CA LEU A 316 -0.67 -26.02 12.63
C LEU A 316 0.27 -24.86 13.00
N PRO A 317 0.65 -24.72 14.28
CA PRO A 317 1.47 -23.61 14.78
C PRO A 317 2.88 -23.59 14.14
N GLU A 318 3.47 -24.75 13.86
CA GLU A 318 4.78 -24.87 13.22
C GLU A 318 4.75 -24.28 11.80
N LEU A 319 3.75 -24.64 11.01
CA LEU A 319 3.55 -24.07 9.66
C LEU A 319 3.37 -22.56 9.72
N ARG A 320 2.57 -22.06 10.68
CA ARG A 320 2.36 -20.62 10.88
C ARG A 320 3.67 -19.90 11.18
N SER A 321 4.49 -20.47 12.07
CA SER A 321 5.81 -19.91 12.42
C SER A 321 6.76 -19.92 11.22
N GLU A 322 6.84 -21.04 10.50
CA GLU A 322 7.69 -21.19 9.32
C GLU A 322 7.34 -20.16 8.23
N LEU A 323 6.06 -20.04 7.87
CA LEU A 323 5.62 -19.11 6.83
C LEU A 323 5.88 -17.65 7.21
N SER A 324 5.67 -17.29 8.47
CA SER A 324 5.91 -15.92 8.94
C SER A 324 7.39 -15.54 8.91
N GLU A 325 8.29 -16.47 9.28
CA GLU A 325 9.73 -16.23 9.22
C GLU A 325 10.23 -16.16 7.77
N ASN A 326 9.75 -17.05 6.92
CA ASN A 326 10.13 -17.05 5.50
C ASN A 326 9.66 -15.77 4.79
N LEU A 327 8.46 -15.27 5.10
CA LEU A 327 7.98 -14.01 4.55
C LEU A 327 8.80 -12.82 5.08
N TYR A 328 9.14 -12.80 6.37
CA TYR A 328 9.99 -11.77 6.94
C TYR A 328 11.35 -11.70 6.24
N ASN A 329 11.99 -12.86 5.99
CA ASN A 329 13.26 -12.93 5.31
C ASN A 329 13.15 -12.46 3.85
N GLU A 330 12.11 -12.89 3.13
CA GLU A 330 11.84 -12.42 1.76
C GLU A 330 11.72 -10.89 1.70
N VAL A 331 10.95 -10.29 2.62
CA VAL A 331 10.76 -8.84 2.65
C VAL A 331 12.06 -8.12 3.00
N LYS A 332 12.80 -8.62 3.99
CA LYS A 332 14.06 -8.04 4.44
C LYS A 332 15.15 -8.09 3.36
N GLU A 333 15.21 -9.16 2.58
CA GLU A 333 16.23 -9.35 1.56
C GLU A 333 15.90 -8.64 0.25
N ASN A 334 14.63 -8.65 -0.17
CA ASN A 334 14.25 -8.24 -1.50
C ASN A 334 13.42 -6.96 -1.56
N HIS A 335 12.80 -6.54 -0.45
CA HIS A 335 11.90 -5.40 -0.38
C HIS A 335 12.27 -4.41 0.72
N ASN A 336 13.55 -4.35 1.12
CA ASN A 336 14.03 -3.32 2.03
C ASN A 336 14.21 -1.98 1.30
N ILE A 337 14.11 -0.89 2.06
CA ILE A 337 14.12 0.47 1.49
C ILE A 337 15.46 0.85 0.86
N GLU A 338 16.57 0.37 1.42
CA GLU A 338 17.91 0.63 0.91
C GLU A 338 18.05 0.14 -0.52
N LYS A 339 17.72 -1.13 -0.75
CA LYS A 339 17.81 -1.78 -2.08
C LYS A 339 16.88 -1.11 -3.12
N VAL A 340 15.66 -0.76 -2.72
CA VAL A 340 14.72 -0.12 -3.66
C VAL A 340 15.11 1.34 -3.92
N ASN A 341 15.74 2.01 -2.96
CA ASN A 341 16.25 3.36 -3.14
C ASN A 341 17.45 3.43 -4.10
N GLU A 342 18.25 2.37 -4.24
CA GLU A 342 19.26 2.28 -5.29
C GLU A 342 18.63 2.46 -6.68
N LEU A 343 17.57 1.69 -6.98
CA LEU A 343 16.82 1.81 -8.24
C LEU A 343 16.23 3.22 -8.43
N ARG A 344 15.73 3.81 -7.35
CA ARG A 344 15.14 5.14 -7.38
C ARG A 344 16.19 6.21 -7.68
N LEU A 345 17.37 6.12 -7.07
CA LEU A 345 18.45 7.06 -7.29
C LEU A 345 19.05 6.93 -8.70
N GLU A 346 19.15 5.73 -9.24
CA GLU A 346 19.57 5.51 -10.64
C GLU A 346 18.61 6.20 -11.60
N LEU A 347 17.31 6.02 -11.43
CA LEU A 347 16.29 6.69 -12.22
C LEU A 347 16.40 8.22 -12.12
N TYR A 348 16.58 8.76 -10.92
CA TYR A 348 16.71 10.21 -10.74
C TYR A 348 17.90 10.76 -11.51
N LYS A 349 19.07 10.13 -11.41
CA LYS A 349 20.26 10.49 -12.16
C LYS A 349 20.06 10.40 -13.67
N GLU A 350 19.38 9.34 -14.14
CA GLU A 350 19.05 9.16 -15.55
C GLU A 350 18.19 10.32 -16.09
N VAL A 351 17.10 10.66 -15.38
CA VAL A 351 16.16 11.71 -15.79
C VAL A 351 16.82 13.10 -15.79
N ILE A 352 17.64 13.41 -14.78
CA ILE A 352 18.39 14.66 -14.73
C ILE A 352 19.37 14.75 -15.91
N ASN A 353 20.15 13.71 -16.14
CA ASN A 353 21.13 13.68 -17.24
C ASN A 353 20.49 13.79 -18.61
N ALA A 354 19.31 13.19 -18.81
CA ALA A 354 18.55 13.30 -20.06
C ALA A 354 18.07 14.74 -20.31
N SER A 355 17.64 15.45 -19.27
CA SER A 355 17.18 16.84 -19.35
C SER A 355 18.31 17.85 -19.62
N ASN A 356 19.51 17.58 -19.15
CA ASN A 356 20.70 18.45 -19.38
C ASN A 356 21.28 18.34 -20.78
N LYS A 357 20.82 17.37 -21.61
CA LYS A 357 21.30 17.16 -22.99
C LYS A 357 20.42 17.84 -24.05
N VAL A 358 19.31 18.42 -23.64
CA VAL A 358 18.35 19.12 -24.51
C VAL A 358 18.49 20.62 -24.34
#